data_f0e21add4b62d1cf8b797cb4eb3d2795
#
_entry.id   f0e21add4b62d1cf8b797cb4eb3d2795
#
_cell.length_a   1.000
_cell.length_b   1.000
_cell.length_c   1.000
_cell.angle_alpha   90.00
_cell.angle_beta   90.00
_cell.angle_gamma   90.00
#
_symmetry.space_group_name_H-M   'P 1'
#
loop_
_entity.id
_entity.type
_entity.pdbx_description
1 polymer ?
#
loop_
_entity_poly.entity_id
_entity_poly.type
_entity_poly.pdbx_seq_one_letter_code
_entity_poly.pdbx_strand_id
1 'polypeptide(L)'
;MILIICENILATKTVALSLGANTEAANGIYTSDTVTVANIPPRFIRQTPLCELAEGEYPFMPDKFRMSVTMKELERQLKPLFRAAGEVVFASDGGADAQARFFNICRHFRVGCPRSRMWLTRLSYGAIRGAFHFRESGRHLHRLAQTGLVSKGMDMLFAYNIDQTFLHIGLPEYDLTRQEAIALDYVGDLTGRFDNYNGIPDGHSIRVNVNGGEGFESEAVWEAEEDALAVADEIPVGETVSATLTVDETDRLNIRFHTLLTLQMDAFNNLGFMPVQTLRLAQSLYDKGLISSPLTRCSHLPEKLRGHIQTVFPETPGYRWGENDATIDHHAIITLRAIDRELPEKEKQLYWLIFNRMKAVVEQQPSRKYATVEFKIGEAVFYRQWELTGEAYEVTETGSFQTGVTIADAAVYPCDAPVAESNAFTDVMCAVTSKAEYVDEMMHTNVPYTLETGDYGSALDSLVRKGLVTLDGDDVYLSPEGQYVYDEFAGREFAEMLLTWQFEANDLYEGDQTGRSVIEGFSSSLLCMVETIDPEAGE
;
A
#
# COMPACT_ATOMS: atom_id res chain seq x y z
N MET A 1 -21.62 2.51 -32.82
CA MET A 1 -20.34 1.86 -32.53
C MET A 1 -19.94 2.20 -31.10
N ILE A 2 -19.51 1.20 -30.31
CA ILE A 2 -18.91 1.40 -28.99
C ILE A 2 -17.40 1.47 -29.17
N LEU A 3 -16.77 2.53 -28.68
CA LEU A 3 -15.31 2.67 -28.66
C LEU A 3 -14.78 2.29 -27.28
N ILE A 4 -13.96 1.26 -27.19
CA ILE A 4 -13.32 0.80 -25.97
C ILE A 4 -11.86 1.22 -25.99
N ILE A 5 -11.38 1.84 -24.90
CA ILE A 5 -10.02 2.34 -24.74
C ILE A 5 -9.32 1.47 -23.70
N CYS A 6 -8.16 0.92 -24.05
CA CYS A 6 -7.25 0.23 -23.15
C CYS A 6 -5.89 0.92 -23.15
N GLU A 7 -5.18 0.91 -22.02
CA GLU A 7 -3.87 1.56 -21.88
C GLU A 7 -2.68 0.65 -22.27
N ASN A 8 -2.89 -0.66 -22.29
CA ASN A 8 -1.87 -1.67 -22.60
C ASN A 8 -2.23 -2.42 -23.89
N ILE A 9 -1.23 -2.69 -24.74
CA ILE A 9 -1.44 -3.33 -26.05
C ILE A 9 -1.89 -4.80 -25.92
N LEU A 10 -1.39 -5.54 -24.92
CA LEU A 10 -1.77 -6.94 -24.69
C LEU A 10 -3.21 -7.02 -24.16
N ALA A 11 -3.56 -6.15 -23.21
CA ALA A 11 -4.92 -6.01 -22.71
C ALA A 11 -5.87 -5.62 -23.85
N THR A 12 -5.48 -4.67 -24.71
CA THR A 12 -6.26 -4.25 -25.88
C THR A 12 -6.60 -5.45 -26.78
N LYS A 13 -5.60 -6.26 -27.13
CA LYS A 13 -5.79 -7.44 -27.97
C LYS A 13 -6.69 -8.47 -27.29
N THR A 14 -6.51 -8.70 -26.00
CA THR A 14 -7.31 -9.67 -25.23
C THR A 14 -8.76 -9.21 -25.12
N VAL A 15 -9.00 -7.92 -24.85
CA VAL A 15 -10.34 -7.31 -24.81
C VAL A 15 -11.01 -7.40 -26.20
N ALA A 16 -10.29 -7.06 -27.26
CA ALA A 16 -10.78 -7.12 -28.63
C ALA A 16 -11.25 -8.53 -28.99
N LEU A 17 -10.40 -9.54 -28.79
CA LEU A 17 -10.73 -10.95 -29.06
C LEU A 17 -11.93 -11.42 -28.21
N SER A 18 -11.99 -11.01 -26.94
CA SER A 18 -13.08 -11.40 -26.03
C SER A 18 -14.44 -10.84 -26.44
N LEU A 19 -14.45 -9.70 -27.13
CA LEU A 19 -15.65 -9.00 -27.57
C LEU A 19 -15.94 -9.15 -29.09
N GLY A 20 -15.16 -9.97 -29.78
CA GLY A 20 -15.37 -10.28 -31.19
C GLY A 20 -14.86 -9.20 -32.17
N ALA A 21 -14.02 -8.24 -31.69
CA ALA A 21 -13.35 -7.27 -32.54
C ALA A 21 -12.07 -7.89 -33.14
N ASN A 22 -12.18 -8.75 -34.12
CA ASN A 22 -11.10 -9.62 -34.60
C ASN A 22 -10.30 -9.03 -35.77
N THR A 23 -10.74 -7.90 -36.34
CA THR A 23 -10.05 -7.23 -37.45
C THR A 23 -9.13 -6.14 -36.94
N GLU A 24 -7.84 -6.27 -37.17
CA GLU A 24 -6.89 -5.22 -36.85
C GLU A 24 -6.90 -4.18 -37.98
N ALA A 25 -7.48 -3.01 -37.72
CA ALA A 25 -7.62 -1.92 -38.69
C ALA A 25 -6.34 -1.04 -38.73
N ALA A 26 -5.65 -0.93 -37.61
CA ALA A 26 -4.35 -0.25 -37.48
C ALA A 26 -3.63 -0.84 -36.26
N ASN A 27 -2.34 -0.54 -36.09
CA ASN A 27 -1.55 -1.05 -34.97
C ASN A 27 -2.21 -0.68 -33.62
N GLY A 28 -2.70 -1.68 -32.90
CA GLY A 28 -3.39 -1.51 -31.63
C GLY A 28 -4.84 -1.01 -31.73
N ILE A 29 -5.46 -1.05 -32.92
CA ILE A 29 -6.87 -0.73 -33.15
C ILE A 29 -7.56 -1.95 -33.78
N TYR A 30 -8.51 -2.54 -33.07
CA TYR A 30 -9.27 -3.73 -33.48
C TYR A 30 -10.75 -3.40 -33.64
N THR A 31 -11.38 -3.91 -34.68
CA THR A 31 -12.76 -3.55 -35.04
C THR A 31 -13.65 -4.76 -35.30
N SER A 32 -14.94 -4.56 -35.03
CA SER A 32 -16.06 -5.36 -35.50
C SER A 32 -17.19 -4.42 -35.96
N ASP A 33 -18.33 -4.96 -36.32
CA ASP A 33 -19.51 -4.16 -36.75
C ASP A 33 -20.03 -3.25 -35.61
N THR A 34 -19.87 -3.65 -34.35
CA THR A 34 -20.47 -2.97 -33.18
C THR A 34 -19.44 -2.35 -32.22
N VAL A 35 -18.24 -2.90 -32.17
CA VAL A 35 -17.21 -2.54 -31.20
C VAL A 35 -15.90 -2.22 -31.89
N THR A 36 -15.25 -1.14 -31.46
CA THR A 36 -13.85 -0.83 -31.79
C THR A 36 -13.05 -0.75 -30.48
N VAL A 37 -11.93 -1.46 -30.39
CA VAL A 37 -11.03 -1.44 -29.24
C VAL A 37 -9.72 -0.79 -29.67
N ALA A 38 -9.31 0.25 -28.96
CA ALA A 38 -8.11 1.02 -29.29
C ALA A 38 -7.13 1.05 -28.10
N ASN A 39 -5.84 0.87 -28.40
CA ASN A 39 -4.78 1.09 -27.44
C ASN A 39 -4.44 2.58 -27.39
N ILE A 40 -4.56 3.17 -26.20
CA ILE A 40 -4.12 4.53 -25.92
C ILE A 40 -3.19 4.46 -24.70
N PRO A 41 -1.87 4.44 -24.92
CA PRO A 41 -0.90 4.34 -23.82
C PRO A 41 -1.02 5.48 -22.81
N PRO A 42 -0.70 5.27 -21.52
CA PRO A 42 -0.77 6.31 -20.48
C PRO A 42 -0.04 7.62 -20.86
N ARG A 43 1.06 7.51 -21.60
CA ARG A 43 1.84 8.66 -22.05
C ARG A 43 1.22 9.45 -23.22
N PHE A 44 0.07 9.03 -23.77
CA PHE A 44 -0.58 9.71 -24.91
C PHE A 44 -0.92 11.16 -24.60
N ILE A 45 -1.44 11.42 -23.42
CA ILE A 45 -1.74 12.76 -22.90
C ILE A 45 -1.09 12.93 -21.54
N ARG A 46 -0.37 14.02 -21.34
CA ARG A 46 0.31 14.33 -20.07
C ARG A 46 0.02 15.76 -19.65
N GLN A 47 0.12 16.02 -18.36
CA GLN A 47 0.27 17.40 -17.88
C GLN A 47 1.60 17.96 -18.34
N THR A 48 1.60 19.22 -18.76
CA THR A 48 2.84 19.92 -19.11
C THR A 48 3.65 20.13 -17.83
N PRO A 49 4.92 19.71 -17.77
CA PRO A 49 5.76 19.93 -16.60
C PRO A 49 5.79 21.39 -16.16
N LEU A 50 5.86 21.65 -14.86
CA LEU A 50 5.85 23.02 -14.34
C LEU A 50 7.10 23.80 -14.77
N CYS A 51 8.25 23.15 -14.87
CA CYS A 51 9.47 23.77 -15.40
C CYS A 51 9.32 24.36 -16.83
N GLU A 52 8.39 23.79 -17.64
CA GLU A 52 8.06 24.33 -18.96
C GLU A 52 7.06 25.51 -18.89
N LEU A 53 6.38 25.72 -17.75
CA LEU A 53 5.33 26.73 -17.55
C LEU A 53 5.80 27.91 -16.69
N ALA A 54 6.67 27.65 -15.72
CA ALA A 54 7.10 28.63 -14.74
C ALA A 54 8.01 29.72 -15.30
N GLU A 55 8.69 29.46 -16.43
CA GLU A 55 9.62 30.42 -17.07
C GLU A 55 10.68 30.98 -16.07
N GLY A 56 11.03 30.17 -15.04
CA GLY A 56 11.97 30.55 -13.99
C GLY A 56 11.33 31.22 -12.77
N GLU A 57 10.00 31.33 -12.71
CA GLU A 57 9.28 31.82 -11.53
C GLU A 57 9.38 30.80 -10.39
N TYR A 58 9.69 31.30 -9.18
CA TYR A 58 9.79 30.51 -7.96
C TYR A 58 9.41 31.39 -6.75
N PRO A 59 8.56 30.91 -5.83
CA PRO A 59 7.72 29.69 -5.98
C PRO A 59 6.66 29.85 -7.09
N PHE A 60 6.31 28.77 -7.78
CA PHE A 60 5.39 28.80 -8.91
C PHE A 60 4.11 28.01 -8.65
N MET A 61 2.97 28.71 -8.61
CA MET A 61 1.63 28.16 -8.35
C MET A 61 0.68 28.51 -9.50
N PRO A 62 0.60 27.71 -10.58
CA PRO A 62 -0.21 28.04 -11.74
C PRO A 62 -1.71 27.98 -11.45
N ASP A 63 -2.47 28.92 -11.96
CA ASP A 63 -3.95 28.89 -11.89
C ASP A 63 -4.57 27.64 -12.52
N LYS A 64 -3.90 27.06 -13.51
CA LYS A 64 -4.40 25.90 -14.28
C LYS A 64 -3.26 25.04 -14.82
N PHE A 65 -3.37 23.74 -14.62
CA PHE A 65 -2.50 22.78 -15.29
C PHE A 65 -2.83 22.66 -16.78
N ARG A 66 -1.82 22.71 -17.62
CA ARG A 66 -1.95 22.52 -19.05
C ARG A 66 -1.76 21.06 -19.42
N MET A 67 -2.46 20.62 -20.46
CA MET A 67 -2.33 19.25 -21.00
C MET A 67 -1.72 19.29 -22.38
N SER A 68 -0.81 18.38 -22.66
CA SER A 68 -0.18 18.21 -23.97
C SER A 68 -0.36 16.79 -24.50
N VAL A 69 -0.58 16.66 -25.82
CA VAL A 69 -0.60 15.38 -26.52
C VAL A 69 0.78 15.08 -27.07
N THR A 70 1.32 13.95 -26.67
CA THR A 70 2.70 13.55 -27.03
C THR A 70 2.76 12.70 -28.29
N MET A 71 1.64 12.08 -28.72
CA MET A 71 1.59 11.11 -29.83
C MET A 71 0.66 11.60 -30.94
N LYS A 72 1.11 12.56 -31.74
CA LYS A 72 0.32 13.22 -32.78
C LYS A 72 -0.20 12.32 -33.89
N GLU A 73 0.55 11.28 -34.25
CA GLU A 73 0.09 10.30 -35.24
C GLU A 73 -1.08 9.47 -34.71
N LEU A 74 -0.99 8.99 -33.47
CA LEU A 74 -2.08 8.27 -32.80
C LEU A 74 -3.31 9.18 -32.64
N GLU A 75 -3.11 10.45 -32.29
CA GLU A 75 -4.19 11.45 -32.22
C GLU A 75 -4.99 11.53 -33.53
N ARG A 76 -4.29 11.58 -34.68
CA ARG A 76 -4.93 11.62 -36.00
C ARG A 76 -5.77 10.37 -36.29
N GLN A 77 -5.26 9.21 -35.90
CA GLN A 77 -5.98 7.91 -36.07
C GLN A 77 -7.19 7.82 -35.15
N LEU A 78 -7.11 8.31 -33.92
CA LEU A 78 -8.19 8.24 -32.92
C LEU A 78 -9.33 9.23 -33.18
N LYS A 79 -9.03 10.40 -33.74
CA LYS A 79 -10.02 11.48 -33.94
C LYS A 79 -11.30 11.06 -34.68
N PRO A 80 -11.26 10.29 -35.79
CA PRO A 80 -12.48 9.80 -36.45
C PRO A 80 -13.22 8.79 -35.59
N LEU A 81 -12.54 7.95 -34.80
CA LEU A 81 -13.17 6.95 -33.94
C LEU A 81 -13.97 7.61 -32.82
N PHE A 82 -13.42 8.61 -32.16
CA PHE A 82 -14.13 9.38 -31.12
C PHE A 82 -15.35 10.12 -31.68
N ARG A 83 -15.26 10.62 -32.92
CA ARG A 83 -16.39 11.31 -33.58
C ARG A 83 -17.52 10.37 -33.95
N ALA A 84 -17.21 9.12 -34.30
CA ALA A 84 -18.16 8.11 -34.69
C ALA A 84 -18.74 7.30 -33.51
N ALA A 85 -18.17 7.46 -32.32
CA ALA A 85 -18.56 6.71 -31.12
C ALA A 85 -19.94 7.14 -30.63
N GLY A 86 -20.82 6.15 -30.41
CA GLY A 86 -22.10 6.33 -29.70
C GLY A 86 -21.93 6.15 -28.18
N GLU A 87 -20.87 5.48 -27.75
CA GLU A 87 -20.44 5.32 -26.37
C GLU A 87 -18.91 5.17 -26.34
N VAL A 88 -18.25 5.72 -25.32
CA VAL A 88 -16.82 5.51 -25.06
C VAL A 88 -16.65 4.80 -23.73
N VAL A 89 -16.00 3.64 -23.77
CA VAL A 89 -15.76 2.78 -22.61
C VAL A 89 -14.28 2.78 -22.27
N PHE A 90 -13.95 3.00 -21.00
CA PHE A 90 -12.59 2.85 -20.51
C PHE A 90 -12.40 1.47 -19.88
N ALA A 91 -11.46 0.70 -20.38
CA ALA A 91 -11.14 -0.64 -19.94
C ALA A 91 -9.72 -0.65 -19.33
N SER A 92 -9.65 -0.62 -18.02
CA SER A 92 -8.40 -0.53 -17.26
C SER A 92 -8.57 -1.16 -15.86
N ASP A 93 -7.47 -1.58 -15.27
CA ASP A 93 -7.36 -2.00 -13.87
C ASP A 93 -6.92 -0.86 -12.93
N GLY A 94 -6.40 0.25 -13.48
CA GLY A 94 -5.91 1.36 -12.67
C GLY A 94 -7.02 2.17 -11.99
N GLY A 95 -6.67 2.80 -10.85
CA GLY A 95 -7.56 3.60 -10.00
C GLY A 95 -7.81 5.03 -10.49
N ALA A 96 -7.67 5.99 -9.56
CA ALA A 96 -7.96 7.41 -9.77
C ALA A 96 -7.11 8.06 -10.87
N ASP A 97 -5.81 7.76 -10.91
CA ASP A 97 -4.91 8.30 -11.94
C ASP A 97 -5.27 7.83 -13.34
N ALA A 98 -5.60 6.53 -13.52
CA ALA A 98 -6.08 6.01 -14.80
C ALA A 98 -7.41 6.66 -15.22
N GLN A 99 -8.33 6.85 -14.29
CA GLN A 99 -9.60 7.52 -14.55
C GLN A 99 -9.41 9.00 -14.91
N ALA A 100 -8.45 9.68 -14.29
CA ALA A 100 -8.06 11.05 -14.63
C ALA A 100 -7.51 11.15 -16.07
N ARG A 101 -6.66 10.20 -16.49
CA ARG A 101 -6.18 10.12 -17.88
C ARG A 101 -7.34 9.95 -18.87
N PHE A 102 -8.26 9.03 -18.57
CA PHE A 102 -9.46 8.83 -19.40
C PHE A 102 -10.30 10.10 -19.50
N PHE A 103 -10.51 10.79 -18.39
CA PHE A 103 -11.24 12.06 -18.36
C PHE A 103 -10.55 13.10 -19.26
N ASN A 104 -9.23 13.24 -19.19
CA ASN A 104 -8.46 14.16 -20.01
C ASN A 104 -8.52 13.79 -21.52
N ILE A 105 -8.46 12.50 -21.85
CA ILE A 105 -8.64 12.01 -23.23
C ILE A 105 -10.04 12.40 -23.74
N CYS A 106 -11.08 12.14 -22.98
CA CYS A 106 -12.45 12.51 -23.34
C CYS A 106 -12.62 14.03 -23.53
N ARG A 107 -11.99 14.82 -22.66
CA ARG A 107 -12.00 16.28 -22.76
C ARG A 107 -11.26 16.77 -24.01
N HIS A 108 -10.09 16.19 -24.32
CA HIS A 108 -9.29 16.51 -25.50
C HIS A 108 -10.07 16.26 -26.80
N PHE A 109 -10.69 15.10 -26.94
CA PHE A 109 -11.50 14.75 -28.10
C PHE A 109 -12.93 15.32 -28.09
N ARG A 110 -13.30 16.08 -27.04
CA ARG A 110 -14.63 16.69 -26.85
C ARG A 110 -15.77 15.66 -26.94
N VAL A 111 -15.61 14.55 -26.23
CA VAL A 111 -16.56 13.43 -26.22
C VAL A 111 -17.90 13.87 -25.67
N GLY A 112 -18.94 13.88 -26.50
CA GLY A 112 -20.32 14.25 -26.13
C GLY A 112 -21.26 13.05 -25.89
N CYS A 113 -20.84 11.84 -26.23
CA CYS A 113 -21.62 10.61 -26.00
C CYS A 113 -21.44 10.05 -24.58
N PRO A 114 -22.28 9.07 -24.16
CA PRO A 114 -22.12 8.38 -22.89
C PRO A 114 -20.71 7.81 -22.68
N ARG A 115 -20.27 7.83 -21.43
CA ARG A 115 -18.96 7.33 -20.99
C ARG A 115 -19.17 6.34 -19.88
N SER A 116 -18.49 5.19 -19.97
CA SER A 116 -18.56 4.14 -18.97
C SER A 116 -17.20 3.51 -18.73
N ARG A 117 -17.10 2.68 -17.70
CA ARG A 117 -15.89 1.99 -17.29
C ARG A 117 -16.08 0.51 -17.15
N MET A 118 -15.10 -0.25 -17.64
CA MET A 118 -14.90 -1.67 -17.41
C MET A 118 -13.71 -1.86 -16.47
N TRP A 119 -13.92 -2.47 -15.32
CA TRP A 119 -12.84 -2.84 -14.42
C TRP A 119 -12.17 -4.14 -14.89
N LEU A 120 -10.91 -4.05 -15.29
CA LEU A 120 -10.15 -5.19 -15.79
C LEU A 120 -9.31 -5.84 -14.67
N THR A 121 -9.94 -6.31 -13.62
CA THR A 121 -9.25 -6.99 -12.51
C THR A 121 -8.59 -8.30 -12.94
N ARG A 122 -9.05 -8.90 -14.05
CA ARG A 122 -8.53 -10.14 -14.64
C ARG A 122 -8.64 -10.12 -16.15
N LEU A 123 -7.58 -10.50 -16.85
CA LEU A 123 -7.54 -10.59 -18.31
C LEU A 123 -7.94 -11.99 -18.82
N SER A 124 -9.10 -12.49 -18.38
CA SER A 124 -9.71 -13.71 -18.90
C SER A 124 -10.95 -13.40 -19.73
N TYR A 125 -11.24 -14.27 -20.70
CA TYR A 125 -12.38 -14.10 -21.62
C TYR A 125 -13.71 -13.86 -20.90
N GLY A 126 -14.01 -14.69 -19.88
CA GLY A 126 -15.26 -14.57 -19.11
C GLY A 126 -15.30 -13.30 -18.25
N ALA A 127 -14.18 -12.92 -17.62
CA ALA A 127 -14.11 -11.71 -16.82
C ALA A 127 -14.29 -10.45 -17.67
N ILE A 128 -13.65 -10.37 -18.84
CA ILE A 128 -13.79 -9.26 -19.78
C ILE A 128 -15.23 -9.10 -20.27
N ARG A 129 -15.90 -10.19 -20.63
CA ARG A 129 -17.31 -10.15 -21.05
C ARG A 129 -18.23 -9.73 -19.91
N GLY A 130 -17.97 -10.22 -18.70
CA GLY A 130 -18.68 -9.78 -17.49
C GLY A 130 -18.50 -8.29 -17.24
N ALA A 131 -17.25 -7.81 -17.23
CA ALA A 131 -16.94 -6.39 -17.06
C ALA A 131 -17.57 -5.50 -18.14
N PHE A 132 -17.63 -5.97 -19.39
CA PHE A 132 -18.33 -5.25 -20.46
C PHE A 132 -19.85 -5.19 -20.24
N HIS A 133 -20.45 -6.27 -19.78
CA HIS A 133 -21.89 -6.32 -19.49
C HIS A 133 -22.27 -5.44 -18.30
N PHE A 134 -21.47 -5.48 -17.22
CA PHE A 134 -21.69 -4.74 -15.97
C PHE A 134 -20.88 -3.44 -15.89
N ARG A 135 -20.47 -2.87 -17.04
CA ARG A 135 -19.72 -1.62 -17.05
C ARG A 135 -20.47 -0.50 -16.35
N GLU A 136 -19.72 0.28 -15.61
CA GLU A 136 -20.26 1.31 -14.74
C GLU A 136 -20.31 2.67 -15.45
N SER A 137 -21.27 3.47 -15.04
CA SER A 137 -21.37 4.87 -15.45
C SER A 137 -21.95 5.68 -14.28
N GLY A 138 -21.56 6.94 -14.15
CA GLY A 138 -22.14 7.76 -13.09
C GLY A 138 -21.21 8.83 -12.55
N ARG A 139 -21.71 9.54 -11.52
CA ARG A 139 -20.98 10.66 -10.90
C ARG A 139 -19.73 10.21 -10.14
N HIS A 140 -19.74 9.01 -9.56
CA HIS A 140 -18.59 8.44 -8.85
C HIS A 140 -17.35 8.34 -9.73
N LEU A 141 -17.49 7.97 -11.02
CA LEU A 141 -16.37 7.96 -11.96
C LEU A 141 -15.80 9.35 -12.26
N HIS A 142 -16.66 10.37 -12.22
CA HIS A 142 -16.20 11.75 -12.34
C HIS A 142 -15.44 12.19 -11.09
N ARG A 143 -15.93 11.85 -9.90
CA ARG A 143 -15.26 12.10 -8.63
C ARG A 143 -13.91 11.40 -8.56
N LEU A 144 -13.86 10.12 -8.94
CA LEU A 144 -12.62 9.35 -9.04
C LEU A 144 -11.60 10.03 -9.97
N ALA A 145 -12.07 10.57 -11.12
CA ALA A 145 -11.21 11.35 -12.00
C ALA A 145 -10.70 12.66 -11.37
N GLN A 146 -11.54 13.34 -10.58
CA GLN A 146 -11.15 14.57 -9.88
C GLN A 146 -10.08 14.27 -8.81
N THR A 147 -10.24 13.21 -8.03
CA THR A 147 -9.22 12.75 -7.08
C THR A 147 -7.86 12.55 -7.76
N GLY A 148 -7.82 11.80 -8.87
CA GLY A 148 -6.57 11.58 -9.59
C GLY A 148 -5.97 12.84 -10.23
N LEU A 149 -6.82 13.78 -10.70
CA LEU A 149 -6.34 15.06 -11.24
C LEU A 149 -5.72 15.95 -10.16
N VAL A 150 -6.35 15.99 -8.98
CA VAL A 150 -5.89 16.81 -7.84
C VAL A 150 -4.61 16.20 -7.27
N SER A 151 -4.59 14.90 -7.01
CA SER A 151 -3.38 14.22 -6.52
C SER A 151 -2.19 14.47 -7.45
N LYS A 152 -2.39 14.31 -8.76
CA LYS A 152 -1.35 14.59 -9.76
C LYS A 152 -0.92 16.07 -9.79
N GLY A 153 -1.86 16.98 -9.61
CA GLY A 153 -1.58 18.41 -9.51
C GLY A 153 -0.70 18.73 -8.29
N MET A 154 -1.03 18.17 -7.14
CA MET A 154 -0.24 18.33 -5.91
C MET A 154 1.17 17.74 -6.07
N ASP A 155 1.31 16.55 -6.69
CA ASP A 155 2.63 15.95 -6.96
C ASP A 155 3.52 16.88 -7.80
N MET A 156 2.93 17.48 -8.83
CA MET A 156 3.69 18.38 -9.70
C MET A 156 4.08 19.68 -9.00
N LEU A 157 3.17 20.27 -8.20
CA LEU A 157 3.45 21.47 -7.42
C LEU A 157 4.56 21.19 -6.41
N PHE A 158 4.45 20.07 -5.70
CA PHE A 158 5.42 19.66 -4.70
C PHE A 158 6.81 19.46 -5.33
N ALA A 159 6.93 18.57 -6.33
CA ALA A 159 8.20 18.25 -6.94
C ALA A 159 8.92 19.49 -7.48
N TYR A 160 8.21 20.34 -8.24
CA TYR A 160 8.83 21.54 -8.81
C TYR A 160 9.31 22.52 -7.73
N ASN A 161 8.43 22.89 -6.78
CA ASN A 161 8.78 23.93 -5.81
C ASN A 161 9.83 23.44 -4.81
N ILE A 162 9.81 22.18 -4.41
CA ILE A 162 10.81 21.62 -3.50
C ILE A 162 12.18 21.51 -4.19
N ASP A 163 12.24 21.07 -5.45
CA ASP A 163 13.51 21.06 -6.19
C ASP A 163 14.09 22.47 -6.37
N GLN A 164 13.24 23.48 -6.65
CA GLN A 164 13.70 24.86 -6.71
C GLN A 164 14.16 25.38 -5.35
N THR A 165 13.45 25.03 -4.26
CA THR A 165 13.89 25.34 -2.89
C THR A 165 15.26 24.75 -2.60
N PHE A 166 15.47 23.48 -2.94
CA PHE A 166 16.77 22.81 -2.75
C PHE A 166 17.89 23.49 -3.52
N LEU A 167 17.64 23.85 -4.78
CA LEU A 167 18.63 24.60 -5.58
C LEU A 167 18.99 25.96 -4.97
N HIS A 168 18.00 26.69 -4.42
CA HIS A 168 18.23 27.98 -3.76
C HIS A 168 19.09 27.84 -2.50
N ILE A 169 18.87 26.83 -1.69
CA ILE A 169 19.66 26.57 -0.48
C ILE A 169 20.97 25.80 -0.76
N GLY A 170 21.28 25.56 -2.03
CA GLY A 170 22.55 24.94 -2.46
C GLY A 170 22.54 23.41 -2.52
N LEU A 171 21.37 22.77 -2.47
CA LEU A 171 21.21 21.34 -2.70
C LEU A 171 20.93 21.03 -4.18
N PRO A 172 21.22 19.81 -4.66
CA PRO A 172 20.84 19.39 -5.99
C PRO A 172 19.33 19.12 -6.10
N GLU A 173 18.82 19.04 -7.34
CA GLU A 173 17.47 18.54 -7.62
C GLU A 173 17.40 17.03 -7.37
N TYR A 174 16.40 16.60 -6.61
CA TYR A 174 16.19 15.19 -6.30
C TYR A 174 14.94 14.62 -6.99
N ASP A 175 14.08 15.48 -7.57
CA ASP A 175 12.79 15.09 -8.15
C ASP A 175 11.99 14.22 -7.16
N LEU A 176 11.88 14.71 -5.91
CA LEU A 176 11.17 14.00 -4.85
C LEU A 176 9.67 14.02 -5.09
N THR A 177 9.05 12.86 -4.99
CA THR A 177 7.60 12.75 -4.87
C THR A 177 7.15 12.99 -3.43
N ARG A 178 5.87 13.32 -3.21
CA ARG A 178 5.30 13.44 -1.86
C ARG A 178 5.47 12.14 -1.06
N GLN A 179 5.29 10.98 -1.71
CA GLN A 179 5.46 9.67 -1.07
C GLN A 179 6.91 9.40 -0.66
N GLU A 180 7.87 9.78 -1.49
CA GLU A 180 9.28 9.69 -1.14
C GLU A 180 9.64 10.63 0.01
N ALA A 181 9.08 11.82 0.05
CA ALA A 181 9.28 12.76 1.17
C ALA A 181 8.75 12.20 2.49
N ILE A 182 7.55 11.60 2.50
CA ILE A 182 6.97 10.93 3.66
C ILE A 182 7.82 9.74 4.10
N ALA A 183 8.30 8.94 3.14
CA ALA A 183 9.15 7.79 3.45
C ALA A 183 10.53 8.22 3.99
N LEU A 184 11.11 9.29 3.45
CA LEU A 184 12.38 9.85 3.92
C LEU A 184 12.28 10.37 5.37
N ASP A 185 11.19 11.08 5.68
CA ASP A 185 10.88 11.56 7.03
C ASP A 185 10.83 10.40 8.03
N TYR A 186 10.10 9.34 7.68
CA TYR A 186 10.00 8.16 8.54
C TYR A 186 11.35 7.48 8.77
N VAL A 187 12.16 7.30 7.71
CA VAL A 187 13.50 6.72 7.84
C VAL A 187 14.42 7.61 8.66
N GLY A 188 14.28 8.94 8.55
CA GLY A 188 15.05 9.90 9.34
C GLY A 188 14.72 9.84 10.82
N ASP A 189 13.45 9.86 11.16
CA ASP A 189 12.98 9.69 12.53
C ASP A 189 13.49 8.38 13.14
N LEU A 190 13.42 7.30 12.38
CA LEU A 190 13.89 5.98 12.80
C LEU A 190 15.41 5.97 13.01
N THR A 191 16.18 6.52 12.06
CA THR A 191 17.65 6.62 12.17
C THR A 191 18.06 7.45 13.39
N GLY A 192 17.39 8.58 13.62
CA GLY A 192 17.64 9.43 14.77
C GLY A 192 17.39 8.74 16.12
N ARG A 193 16.38 7.87 16.19
CA ARG A 193 16.12 7.06 17.39
C ARG A 193 17.23 6.04 17.63
N PHE A 194 17.73 5.37 16.60
CA PHE A 194 18.86 4.44 16.72
C PHE A 194 20.16 5.13 17.11
N ASP A 195 20.47 6.29 16.50
CA ASP A 195 21.69 7.05 16.79
C ASP A 195 21.71 7.63 18.23
N ASN A 196 20.54 7.97 18.75
CA ASN A 196 20.36 8.46 20.11
C ASN A 196 20.27 7.35 21.16
N TYR A 197 20.25 6.08 20.73
CA TYR A 197 20.24 4.95 21.65
C TYR A 197 21.61 4.82 22.34
N ASN A 198 21.68 5.34 23.57
CA ASN A 198 22.91 5.37 24.37
C ASN A 198 23.17 4.05 25.12
N GLY A 199 22.43 3.00 24.86
CA GLY A 199 22.49 1.76 25.65
C GLY A 199 21.99 1.93 27.09
N ILE A 200 21.34 3.05 27.39
CA ILE A 200 20.63 3.26 28.66
C ILE A 200 19.25 2.66 28.46
N PRO A 201 18.84 1.72 29.31
CA PRO A 201 17.51 1.14 29.22
C PRO A 201 16.44 2.24 29.34
N ASP A 202 15.44 2.20 28.45
CA ASP A 202 14.34 3.17 28.47
C ASP A 202 13.38 2.94 29.65
N GLY A 203 13.58 1.83 30.38
CA GLY A 203 12.76 1.50 31.52
C GLY A 203 13.22 0.23 32.23
N HIS A 204 12.38 -0.23 33.15
CA HIS A 204 12.62 -1.38 34.00
C HIS A 204 11.37 -2.28 34.01
N SER A 205 11.54 -3.58 33.83
CA SER A 205 10.50 -4.60 34.00
C SER A 205 10.78 -5.47 35.21
N ILE A 206 9.74 -6.11 35.71
CA ILE A 206 9.87 -7.06 36.82
C ILE A 206 9.61 -8.46 36.26
N ARG A 207 10.56 -9.37 36.54
CA ARG A 207 10.38 -10.79 36.27
C ARG A 207 10.15 -11.52 37.58
N VAL A 208 9.07 -12.29 37.64
CA VAL A 208 8.71 -13.15 38.75
C VAL A 208 8.95 -14.59 38.34
N ASN A 209 9.86 -15.27 39.02
CA ASN A 209 10.08 -16.70 38.83
C ASN A 209 9.15 -17.50 39.77
N VAL A 210 8.66 -18.64 39.28
CA VAL A 210 7.77 -19.52 40.04
C VAL A 210 8.43 -20.86 40.31
N ASN A 211 7.93 -21.60 41.27
CA ASN A 211 8.41 -22.95 41.56
C ASN A 211 8.19 -23.85 40.35
N GLY A 212 9.28 -24.27 39.72
CA GLY A 212 9.31 -25.02 38.45
C GLY A 212 10.19 -24.38 37.39
N GLY A 213 10.73 -23.20 37.65
CA GLY A 213 11.83 -22.64 36.87
C GLY A 213 11.43 -21.72 35.71
N GLU A 214 10.20 -21.23 35.65
CA GLU A 214 9.72 -20.40 34.54
C GLU A 214 9.31 -19.00 35.01
N GLY A 215 9.81 -17.95 34.30
CA GLY A 215 9.58 -16.56 34.66
C GLY A 215 8.31 -15.98 34.03
N PHE A 216 7.65 -15.09 34.78
CA PHE A 216 6.57 -14.22 34.33
C PHE A 216 7.08 -12.80 34.25
N GLU A 217 6.68 -12.05 33.24
CA GLU A 217 7.09 -10.67 33.07
C GLU A 217 5.94 -9.72 33.42
N SER A 218 6.29 -8.53 33.96
CA SER A 218 5.31 -7.49 34.18
C SER A 218 4.79 -6.95 32.85
N GLU A 219 3.49 -6.65 32.77
CA GLU A 219 2.91 -5.92 31.65
C GLU A 219 3.37 -4.46 31.65
N ALA A 220 3.53 -3.87 32.85
CA ALA A 220 4.01 -2.52 33.03
C ALA A 220 5.54 -2.43 32.95
N VAL A 221 6.03 -1.32 32.39
CA VAL A 221 7.41 -0.88 32.38
C VAL A 221 7.49 0.41 33.18
N TRP A 222 8.47 0.53 34.06
CA TRP A 222 8.71 1.70 34.90
C TRP A 222 9.90 2.48 34.36
N GLU A 223 9.76 3.80 34.26
CA GLU A 223 10.85 4.66 33.81
C GLU A 223 12.02 4.69 34.80
N ALA A 224 11.71 4.70 36.11
CA ALA A 224 12.73 4.70 37.16
C ALA A 224 12.89 3.30 37.79
N GLU A 225 14.14 2.87 37.97
CA GLU A 225 14.46 1.60 38.64
C GLU A 225 13.89 1.55 40.06
N GLU A 226 13.89 2.68 40.77
CA GLU A 226 13.39 2.79 42.14
C GLU A 226 11.88 2.45 42.22
N ASP A 227 11.09 2.85 41.24
CA ASP A 227 9.67 2.56 41.18
C ASP A 227 9.40 1.06 40.90
N ALA A 228 10.20 0.47 40.02
CA ALA A 228 10.12 -0.97 39.77
C ALA A 228 10.56 -1.79 41.00
N LEU A 229 11.60 -1.37 41.69
CA LEU A 229 12.06 -1.99 42.94
C LEU A 229 11.01 -1.91 44.04
N ALA A 230 10.34 -0.77 44.20
CA ALA A 230 9.27 -0.60 45.18
C ALA A 230 8.12 -1.60 44.95
N VAL A 231 7.76 -1.84 43.69
CA VAL A 231 6.75 -2.87 43.34
C VAL A 231 7.29 -4.28 43.55
N ALA A 232 8.55 -4.53 43.22
CA ALA A 232 9.19 -5.84 43.40
C ALA A 232 9.27 -6.25 44.88
N ASP A 233 9.50 -5.28 45.80
CA ASP A 233 9.54 -5.51 47.25
C ASP A 233 8.17 -5.90 47.86
N GLU A 234 7.06 -5.57 47.18
CA GLU A 234 5.71 -5.96 47.58
C GLU A 234 5.34 -7.39 47.13
N ILE A 235 6.17 -8.03 46.32
CA ILE A 235 5.88 -9.35 45.76
C ILE A 235 6.04 -10.43 46.86
N PRO A 236 4.98 -11.24 47.14
CA PRO A 236 4.97 -12.19 48.25
C PRO A 236 5.75 -13.48 47.90
N VAL A 237 7.08 -13.41 47.99
CA VAL A 237 7.97 -14.55 47.74
C VAL A 237 7.70 -15.70 48.71
N GLY A 238 7.56 -16.91 48.18
CA GLY A 238 7.26 -18.11 48.91
C GLY A 238 5.74 -18.38 49.07
N GLU A 239 4.89 -17.47 48.64
CA GLU A 239 3.45 -17.60 48.71
C GLU A 239 2.83 -18.06 47.39
N THR A 240 1.63 -18.63 47.44
CA THR A 240 0.83 -18.99 46.28
C THR A 240 -0.21 -17.92 46.01
N VAL A 241 -0.12 -17.27 44.85
CA VAL A 241 -1.10 -16.28 44.41
C VAL A 241 -2.10 -16.91 43.44
N SER A 242 -3.32 -16.36 43.44
CA SER A 242 -4.34 -16.77 42.48
C SER A 242 -3.98 -16.27 41.09
N ALA A 243 -4.07 -17.15 40.10
CA ALA A 243 -3.80 -16.86 38.72
C ALA A 243 -4.92 -17.35 37.81
N THR A 244 -5.05 -16.76 36.65
CA THR A 244 -5.96 -17.17 35.59
C THR A 244 -5.17 -17.78 34.45
N LEU A 245 -5.46 -19.04 34.13
CA LEU A 245 -4.98 -19.67 32.90
C LEU A 245 -6.05 -19.47 31.82
N THR A 246 -5.70 -18.77 30.77
CA THR A 246 -6.53 -18.63 29.57
C THR A 246 -5.93 -19.44 28.44
N VAL A 247 -6.73 -20.28 27.82
CA VAL A 247 -6.35 -21.04 26.63
C VAL A 247 -7.18 -20.55 25.45
N ASP A 248 -6.53 -19.89 24.54
CA ASP A 248 -7.13 -19.38 23.32
C ASP A 248 -6.68 -20.20 22.11
N GLU A 249 -7.64 -20.50 21.26
CA GLU A 249 -7.34 -21.10 19.97
C GLU A 249 -7.42 -20.03 18.88
N THR A 250 -6.28 -19.74 18.28
CA THR A 250 -6.19 -18.80 17.16
C THR A 250 -5.89 -19.56 15.88
N ASP A 251 -6.52 -19.16 14.82
CA ASP A 251 -6.14 -19.66 13.49
C ASP A 251 -4.65 -19.39 13.27
N ARG A 252 -3.91 -20.43 12.90
CA ARG A 252 -2.47 -20.34 12.65
C ARG A 252 -2.20 -19.27 11.60
N LEU A 253 -1.47 -18.25 12.01
CA LEU A 253 -1.06 -17.12 11.16
C LEU A 253 -2.20 -16.67 10.26
N ASN A 254 -2.65 -15.48 10.42
CA ASN A 254 -3.60 -14.81 9.52
C ASN A 254 -2.94 -14.61 8.14
N ILE A 255 -2.44 -15.72 7.52
CA ILE A 255 -1.85 -15.67 6.19
C ILE A 255 -2.98 -15.32 5.25
N ARG A 256 -2.92 -14.10 4.73
CA ARG A 256 -3.87 -13.61 3.73
C ARG A 256 -3.27 -13.73 2.33
N PHE A 257 -4.08 -13.67 1.31
CA PHE A 257 -3.59 -13.51 -0.04
C PHE A 257 -2.78 -12.22 -0.17
N HIS A 258 -1.91 -12.16 -1.17
CA HIS A 258 -1.09 -10.97 -1.39
C HIS A 258 -1.92 -9.73 -1.74
N THR A 259 -1.58 -8.64 -1.07
CA THR A 259 -1.71 -7.27 -1.57
C THR A 259 -0.43 -6.91 -2.33
N LEU A 260 -0.35 -5.71 -2.95
CA LEU A 260 0.90 -5.25 -3.55
C LEU A 260 2.02 -5.17 -2.50
N LEU A 261 1.75 -4.55 -1.36
CA LEU A 261 2.73 -4.42 -0.26
C LEU A 261 3.28 -5.79 0.17
N THR A 262 2.41 -6.73 0.53
CA THR A 262 2.86 -8.04 1.01
C THR A 262 3.55 -8.86 -0.07
N LEU A 263 3.22 -8.65 -1.35
CA LEU A 263 3.96 -9.26 -2.47
C LEU A 263 5.36 -8.67 -2.60
N GLN A 264 5.50 -7.35 -2.45
CA GLN A 264 6.81 -6.69 -2.48
C GLN A 264 7.69 -7.14 -1.32
N MET A 265 7.13 -7.24 -0.10
CA MET A 265 7.84 -7.75 1.09
C MET A 265 8.31 -9.20 0.90
N ASP A 266 7.41 -10.09 0.51
CA ASP A 266 7.76 -11.50 0.29
C ASP A 266 8.75 -11.69 -0.87
N ALA A 267 8.66 -10.87 -1.92
CA ALA A 267 9.59 -10.92 -3.05
C ALA A 267 10.98 -10.40 -2.66
N PHE A 268 11.05 -9.38 -1.81
CA PHE A 268 12.31 -8.89 -1.25
C PHE A 268 12.96 -9.97 -0.36
N ASN A 269 12.24 -10.47 0.64
CA ASN A 269 12.76 -11.43 1.61
C ASN A 269 13.14 -12.78 0.99
N ASN A 270 12.37 -13.29 0.02
CA ASN A 270 12.57 -14.64 -0.51
C ASN A 270 13.32 -14.68 -1.83
N LEU A 271 13.31 -13.61 -2.62
CA LEU A 271 13.86 -13.57 -3.98
C LEU A 271 14.90 -12.45 -4.18
N GLY A 272 15.08 -11.54 -3.21
CA GLY A 272 15.92 -10.36 -3.33
C GLY A 272 15.43 -9.37 -4.40
N PHE A 273 14.11 -9.32 -4.67
CA PHE A 273 13.55 -8.41 -5.66
C PHE A 273 13.12 -7.11 -5.00
N MET A 274 13.71 -6.01 -5.42
CA MET A 274 13.30 -4.68 -4.98
C MET A 274 11.84 -4.37 -5.39
N PRO A 275 11.12 -3.53 -4.63
CA PRO A 275 9.69 -3.24 -4.83
C PRO A 275 9.31 -2.82 -6.25
N VAL A 276 10.05 -1.88 -6.87
CA VAL A 276 9.81 -1.45 -8.26
C VAL A 276 10.00 -2.60 -9.26
N GLN A 277 10.99 -3.47 -9.02
CA GLN A 277 11.18 -4.66 -9.85
C GLN A 277 10.01 -5.62 -9.70
N THR A 278 9.56 -5.87 -8.46
CA THR A 278 8.42 -6.75 -8.15
C THR A 278 7.16 -6.25 -8.83
N LEU A 279 6.82 -4.97 -8.70
CA LEU A 279 5.65 -4.38 -9.38
C LEU A 279 5.73 -4.55 -10.90
N ARG A 280 6.89 -4.29 -11.50
CA ARG A 280 7.09 -4.43 -12.95
C ARG A 280 6.92 -5.88 -13.44
N LEU A 281 7.44 -6.86 -12.68
CA LEU A 281 7.27 -8.27 -13.00
C LEU A 281 5.82 -8.73 -12.81
N ALA A 282 5.15 -8.29 -11.73
CA ALA A 282 3.74 -8.56 -11.48
C ALA A 282 2.85 -7.98 -12.58
N GLN A 283 3.10 -6.74 -13.01
CA GLN A 283 2.38 -6.13 -14.13
C GLN A 283 2.57 -6.94 -15.42
N SER A 284 3.78 -7.42 -15.69
CA SER A 284 4.05 -8.28 -16.85
C SER A 284 3.29 -9.62 -16.79
N LEU A 285 3.19 -10.24 -15.62
CA LEU A 285 2.40 -11.46 -15.43
C LEU A 285 0.89 -11.20 -15.60
N TYR A 286 0.39 -10.08 -15.09
CA TYR A 286 -0.99 -9.63 -15.28
C TYR A 286 -1.30 -9.41 -16.76
N ASP A 287 -0.47 -8.68 -17.48
CA ASP A 287 -0.64 -8.43 -18.93
C ASP A 287 -0.69 -9.72 -19.73
N LYS A 288 0.01 -10.77 -19.30
CA LYS A 288 -0.04 -12.11 -19.86
C LYS A 288 -1.28 -12.91 -19.43
N GLY A 289 -2.11 -12.38 -18.53
CA GLY A 289 -3.29 -13.03 -17.97
C GLY A 289 -2.97 -14.20 -17.06
N LEU A 290 -1.80 -14.22 -16.45
CA LEU A 290 -1.36 -15.29 -15.54
C LEU A 290 -1.75 -15.03 -14.10
N ILE A 291 -1.85 -13.76 -13.71
CA ILE A 291 -2.30 -13.32 -12.37
C ILE A 291 -3.41 -12.29 -12.49
N SER A 292 -4.11 -12.01 -11.38
CA SER A 292 -4.98 -10.84 -11.24
C SER A 292 -4.18 -9.55 -11.19
N SER A 293 -4.86 -8.38 -11.29
CA SER A 293 -4.19 -7.09 -11.19
C SER A 293 -3.36 -7.00 -9.90
N PRO A 294 -2.09 -6.57 -9.99
CA PRO A 294 -1.25 -6.38 -8.81
C PRO A 294 -1.55 -5.09 -8.04
N LEU A 295 -2.31 -4.16 -8.63
CA LEU A 295 -2.63 -2.86 -8.03
C LEU A 295 -3.78 -3.02 -7.03
N THR A 296 -3.54 -3.67 -5.90
CA THR A 296 -4.57 -3.93 -4.88
C THR A 296 -4.02 -3.87 -3.46
N ARG A 297 -4.81 -3.30 -2.57
CA ARG A 297 -4.64 -3.35 -1.10
C ARG A 297 -5.51 -4.45 -0.46
N CYS A 298 -6.41 -5.04 -1.23
CA CYS A 298 -7.31 -6.09 -0.75
C CYS A 298 -6.56 -7.42 -0.60
N SER A 299 -6.66 -8.03 0.56
CA SER A 299 -6.10 -9.35 0.86
C SER A 299 -7.12 -10.49 0.80
N HIS A 300 -8.38 -10.21 0.36
CA HIS A 300 -9.49 -11.13 0.35
C HIS A 300 -9.94 -11.48 -1.07
N LEU A 301 -10.70 -12.57 -1.19
CA LEU A 301 -11.32 -12.97 -2.46
C LEU A 301 -12.84 -12.93 -2.32
N PRO A 302 -13.55 -12.35 -3.31
CA PRO A 302 -15.00 -12.39 -3.35
C PRO A 302 -15.50 -13.82 -3.63
N GLU A 303 -16.66 -14.16 -3.10
CA GLU A 303 -17.24 -15.52 -3.22
C GLU A 303 -17.38 -15.98 -4.68
N LYS A 304 -17.61 -15.06 -5.62
CA LYS A 304 -17.66 -15.37 -7.07
C LYS A 304 -16.39 -16.04 -7.62
N LEU A 305 -15.27 -16.02 -6.88
CA LEU A 305 -14.02 -16.70 -7.23
C LEU A 305 -13.88 -18.11 -6.63
N ARG A 306 -14.85 -18.56 -5.81
CA ARG A 306 -14.83 -19.89 -5.18
C ARG A 306 -14.58 -20.99 -6.21
N GLY A 307 -15.33 -21.00 -7.32
CA GLY A 307 -15.17 -22.02 -8.36
C GLY A 307 -13.79 -22.03 -9.01
N HIS A 308 -13.14 -20.86 -9.14
CA HIS A 308 -11.75 -20.78 -9.62
C HIS A 308 -10.78 -21.42 -8.63
N ILE A 309 -10.87 -21.06 -7.36
CA ILE A 309 -10.01 -21.62 -6.31
C ILE A 309 -10.20 -23.13 -6.19
N GLN A 310 -11.46 -23.63 -6.20
CA GLN A 310 -11.76 -25.05 -6.15
C GLN A 310 -11.23 -25.82 -7.38
N THR A 311 -11.10 -25.16 -8.53
CA THR A 311 -10.49 -25.78 -9.72
C THR A 311 -8.98 -25.96 -9.53
N VAL A 312 -8.31 -25.01 -8.88
CA VAL A 312 -6.85 -25.07 -8.62
C VAL A 312 -6.55 -25.95 -7.42
N PHE A 313 -7.39 -25.87 -6.38
CA PHE A 313 -7.26 -26.58 -5.10
C PHE A 313 -8.56 -27.31 -4.77
N PRO A 314 -8.79 -28.55 -5.29
CA PRO A 314 -10.06 -29.27 -5.13
C PRO A 314 -10.42 -29.60 -3.67
N GLU A 315 -9.41 -29.78 -2.83
CA GLU A 315 -9.58 -30.10 -1.42
C GLU A 315 -9.37 -28.83 -0.56
N THR A 316 -10.39 -27.98 -0.46
CA THR A 316 -10.32 -26.74 0.32
C THR A 316 -11.47 -26.63 1.32
N PRO A 317 -11.41 -27.34 2.43
CA PRO A 317 -12.54 -27.39 3.38
C PRO A 317 -12.75 -26.13 4.22
N GLY A 318 -11.83 -25.18 4.30
CA GLY A 318 -11.86 -24.20 5.39
C GLY A 318 -11.66 -22.72 5.07
N TYR A 319 -11.47 -22.33 3.81
CA TYR A 319 -11.26 -20.91 3.52
C TYR A 319 -12.55 -20.10 3.79
N ARG A 320 -12.46 -19.12 4.70
CA ARG A 320 -13.53 -18.14 4.92
C ARG A 320 -13.51 -17.13 3.78
N TRP A 321 -14.50 -17.22 2.91
CA TRP A 321 -14.72 -16.23 1.87
C TRP A 321 -15.09 -14.91 2.52
N GLY A 322 -14.46 -13.82 2.08
CA GLY A 322 -14.86 -12.49 2.51
C GLY A 322 -16.37 -12.31 2.24
N GLU A 323 -17.08 -11.76 3.19
CA GLU A 323 -18.47 -11.38 3.00
C GLU A 323 -18.56 -10.54 1.73
N ASN A 324 -19.69 -10.64 1.01
CA ASN A 324 -19.94 -9.97 -0.25
C ASN A 324 -19.74 -8.45 -0.11
N ASP A 325 -18.52 -8.02 -0.11
CA ASP A 325 -18.20 -6.62 -0.19
C ASP A 325 -18.29 -6.21 -1.66
N ALA A 326 -19.44 -5.68 -2.04
CA ALA A 326 -19.66 -5.13 -3.37
C ALA A 326 -18.75 -3.93 -3.66
N THR A 327 -18.03 -3.45 -2.65
CA THR A 327 -17.09 -2.32 -2.74
C THR A 327 -15.67 -2.76 -3.11
N ILE A 328 -15.37 -4.08 -3.14
CA ILE A 328 -14.05 -4.58 -3.53
C ILE A 328 -13.90 -4.50 -5.06
N ASP A 329 -13.41 -3.37 -5.53
CA ASP A 329 -13.10 -3.13 -6.95
C ASP A 329 -11.97 -4.04 -7.43
N HIS A 330 -10.96 -4.24 -6.58
CA HIS A 330 -9.83 -5.14 -6.80
C HIS A 330 -9.72 -6.14 -5.66
N HIS A 331 -9.71 -7.42 -5.99
CA HIS A 331 -9.46 -8.49 -5.03
C HIS A 331 -7.95 -8.78 -4.92
N ALA A 332 -7.58 -9.60 -3.95
CA ALA A 332 -6.20 -10.03 -3.73
C ALA A 332 -5.50 -10.56 -4.98
N ILE A 333 -4.17 -10.52 -4.97
CA ILE A 333 -3.35 -11.04 -6.06
C ILE A 333 -3.37 -12.57 -6.02
N ILE A 334 -3.82 -13.17 -7.13
CA ILE A 334 -3.91 -14.62 -7.30
C ILE A 334 -3.42 -15.05 -8.69
N THR A 335 -2.98 -16.29 -8.80
CA THR A 335 -2.73 -16.91 -10.10
C THR A 335 -4.07 -17.33 -10.74
N LEU A 336 -4.21 -17.09 -12.05
CA LEU A 336 -5.45 -17.32 -12.79
C LEU A 336 -5.41 -18.59 -13.63
N ARG A 337 -4.25 -19.05 -14.03
CA ARG A 337 -4.01 -20.26 -14.82
C ARG A 337 -2.58 -20.71 -14.70
N ALA A 338 -2.34 -21.98 -14.99
CA ALA A 338 -0.97 -22.51 -15.04
C ALA A 338 -0.13 -21.82 -16.13
N ILE A 339 1.18 -21.85 -15.96
CA ILE A 339 2.13 -21.34 -16.96
C ILE A 339 2.04 -22.25 -18.20
N ASP A 340 1.58 -21.69 -19.31
CA ASP A 340 1.36 -22.36 -20.60
C ASP A 340 2.40 -21.98 -21.66
N ARG A 341 3.40 -21.19 -21.28
CA ARG A 341 4.45 -20.68 -22.17
C ARG A 341 5.78 -20.53 -21.45
N GLU A 342 6.84 -20.36 -22.20
CA GLU A 342 8.12 -20.00 -21.63
C GLU A 342 8.09 -18.57 -21.07
N LEU A 343 8.54 -18.41 -19.82
CA LEU A 343 8.63 -17.13 -19.11
C LEU A 343 10.09 -16.86 -18.72
N PRO A 344 10.50 -15.60 -18.65
CA PRO A 344 11.73 -15.20 -17.99
C PRO A 344 11.80 -15.76 -16.56
N GLU A 345 12.99 -16.12 -16.10
CA GLU A 345 13.16 -16.83 -14.82
C GLU A 345 12.61 -16.03 -13.63
N LYS A 346 12.87 -14.72 -13.57
CA LYS A 346 12.34 -13.86 -12.51
C LYS A 346 10.79 -13.81 -12.49
N GLU A 347 10.14 -13.84 -13.65
CA GLU A 347 8.68 -13.92 -13.72
C GLU A 347 8.15 -15.26 -13.20
N LYS A 348 8.85 -16.37 -13.51
CA LYS A 348 8.50 -17.68 -12.95
C LYS A 348 8.62 -17.69 -11.43
N GLN A 349 9.72 -17.17 -10.90
CA GLN A 349 9.95 -17.11 -9.46
C GLN A 349 8.82 -16.31 -8.77
N LEU A 350 8.46 -15.14 -9.29
CA LEU A 350 7.37 -14.33 -8.73
C LEU A 350 6.01 -15.03 -8.88
N TYR A 351 5.74 -15.68 -10.02
CA TYR A 351 4.51 -16.45 -10.20
C TYR A 351 4.39 -17.57 -9.15
N TRP A 352 5.46 -18.31 -8.89
CA TRP A 352 5.46 -19.38 -7.90
C TRP A 352 5.38 -18.86 -6.47
N LEU A 353 5.93 -17.70 -6.18
CA LEU A 353 5.76 -17.04 -4.88
C LEU A 353 4.26 -16.76 -4.63
N ILE A 354 3.56 -16.18 -5.60
CA ILE A 354 2.11 -15.91 -5.53
C ILE A 354 1.32 -17.22 -5.39
N PHE A 355 1.64 -18.24 -6.19
CA PHE A 355 0.96 -19.54 -6.15
C PHE A 355 1.14 -20.23 -4.79
N ASN A 356 2.34 -20.23 -4.23
CA ASN A 356 2.64 -20.86 -2.94
C ASN A 356 1.90 -20.13 -1.80
N ARG A 357 1.79 -18.81 -1.87
CA ARG A 357 0.98 -18.04 -0.92
C ARG A 357 -0.49 -18.41 -1.03
N MET A 358 -1.04 -18.49 -2.25
CA MET A 358 -2.40 -18.98 -2.45
C MET A 358 -2.61 -20.36 -1.83
N LYS A 359 -1.69 -21.28 -2.09
CA LYS A 359 -1.72 -22.64 -1.53
C LYS A 359 -1.74 -22.61 0.00
N ALA A 360 -0.85 -21.82 0.62
CA ALA A 360 -0.76 -21.70 2.07
C ALA A 360 -2.03 -21.11 2.72
N VAL A 361 -2.71 -20.17 2.04
CA VAL A 361 -3.97 -19.58 2.51
C VAL A 361 -5.12 -20.56 2.41
N VAL A 362 -5.14 -21.39 1.36
CA VAL A 362 -6.25 -22.30 1.05
C VAL A 362 -6.11 -23.64 1.77
N GLU A 363 -4.89 -24.13 1.96
CA GLU A 363 -4.63 -25.30 2.80
C GLU A 363 -4.86 -24.90 4.27
N GLN A 364 -5.85 -25.53 4.92
CA GLN A 364 -6.11 -25.32 6.34
C GLN A 364 -4.81 -25.50 7.13
N GLN A 365 -4.28 -24.41 7.67
CA GLN A 365 -3.27 -24.49 8.70
C GLN A 365 -4.00 -24.93 9.99
N PRO A 366 -3.51 -25.92 10.71
CA PRO A 366 -4.09 -26.25 12.01
C PRO A 366 -4.05 -25.01 12.89
N SER A 367 -5.13 -24.76 13.62
CA SER A 367 -5.18 -23.69 14.62
C SER A 367 -4.04 -23.86 15.63
N ARG A 368 -3.58 -22.74 16.20
CA ARG A 368 -2.64 -22.75 17.32
C ARG A 368 -3.39 -22.48 18.60
N LYS A 369 -3.09 -23.23 19.64
CA LYS A 369 -3.55 -22.92 20.99
C LYS A 369 -2.43 -22.25 21.76
N TYR A 370 -2.77 -21.15 22.38
CA TYR A 370 -1.87 -20.45 23.29
C TYR A 370 -2.42 -20.53 24.69
N ALA A 371 -1.57 -20.87 25.62
CA ALA A 371 -1.88 -20.81 27.03
C ALA A 371 -1.24 -19.54 27.60
N THR A 372 -2.05 -18.70 28.22
CA THR A 372 -1.60 -17.50 28.93
C THR A 372 -1.96 -17.65 30.39
N VAL A 373 -0.96 -17.55 31.27
CA VAL A 373 -1.19 -17.44 32.71
C VAL A 373 -0.96 -16.00 33.11
N GLU A 374 -1.94 -15.45 33.82
CA GLU A 374 -1.92 -14.07 34.32
C GLU A 374 -2.25 -14.06 35.81
N PHE A 375 -1.55 -13.24 36.59
CA PHE A 375 -1.87 -12.91 37.96
C PHE A 375 -1.56 -11.47 38.29
N LYS A 376 -2.15 -10.96 39.38
CA LYS A 376 -1.96 -9.57 39.84
C LYS A 376 -1.37 -9.55 41.24
N ILE A 377 -0.46 -8.58 41.44
CA ILE A 377 0.09 -8.22 42.75
C ILE A 377 -0.03 -6.70 42.86
N GLY A 378 -0.89 -6.23 43.79
CA GLY A 378 -1.27 -4.82 43.78
C GLY A 378 -1.92 -4.44 42.45
N GLU A 379 -1.41 -3.40 41.82
CA GLU A 379 -1.84 -2.94 40.47
C GLU A 379 -1.03 -3.60 39.35
N ALA A 380 0.09 -4.26 39.66
CA ALA A 380 0.95 -4.86 38.67
C ALA A 380 0.40 -6.20 38.15
N VAL A 381 0.37 -6.32 36.84
CA VAL A 381 -0.05 -7.54 36.12
C VAL A 381 1.18 -8.28 35.64
N PHE A 382 1.23 -9.58 35.89
CA PHE A 382 2.28 -10.47 35.45
C PHE A 382 1.69 -11.55 34.57
N TYR A 383 2.30 -11.77 33.41
CA TYR A 383 1.79 -12.77 32.49
C TYR A 383 2.92 -13.57 31.84
N ARG A 384 2.53 -14.73 31.34
CA ARG A 384 3.35 -15.56 30.48
C ARG A 384 2.48 -16.26 29.46
N GLN A 385 2.90 -16.25 28.21
CA GLN A 385 2.23 -16.94 27.13
C GLN A 385 3.17 -17.96 26.46
N TRP A 386 2.62 -19.11 26.10
CA TRP A 386 3.34 -20.11 25.30
C TRP A 386 2.38 -20.87 24.38
N GLU A 387 2.94 -21.38 23.27
CA GLU A 387 2.19 -22.21 22.33
C GLU A 387 2.05 -23.64 22.86
N LEU A 388 0.85 -24.19 22.80
CA LEU A 388 0.57 -25.59 23.10
C LEU A 388 0.85 -26.44 21.85
N THR A 389 1.69 -27.47 21.97
CA THR A 389 2.09 -28.35 20.86
C THR A 389 1.89 -29.81 21.23
N GLY A 390 1.77 -30.69 20.21
CA GLY A 390 1.64 -32.14 20.41
C GLY A 390 0.42 -32.53 21.23
N GLU A 391 0.61 -33.44 22.20
CA GLU A 391 -0.47 -33.96 23.05
C GLU A 391 -1.15 -32.85 23.88
N ALA A 392 -0.38 -31.85 24.32
CA ALA A 392 -0.94 -30.72 25.07
C ALA A 392 -1.94 -29.91 24.23
N TYR A 393 -1.70 -29.74 22.93
CA TYR A 393 -2.63 -29.10 22.02
C TYR A 393 -3.94 -29.88 21.88
N GLU A 394 -3.86 -31.22 21.83
CA GLU A 394 -5.03 -32.07 21.61
C GLU A 394 -5.94 -32.19 22.84
N VAL A 395 -5.36 -32.24 24.05
CA VAL A 395 -6.09 -32.51 25.29
C VAL A 395 -6.52 -31.25 26.04
N THR A 396 -5.94 -30.08 25.75
CA THR A 396 -6.26 -28.85 26.47
C THR A 396 -7.47 -28.16 25.85
N GLU A 397 -8.53 -27.99 26.62
CA GLU A 397 -9.73 -27.26 26.20
C GLU A 397 -9.47 -25.75 26.19
N THR A 398 -10.11 -25.04 25.25
CA THR A 398 -10.13 -23.57 25.22
C THR A 398 -11.01 -23.03 26.36
N GLY A 399 -10.59 -21.92 26.95
CA GLY A 399 -11.34 -21.27 28.02
C GLY A 399 -10.44 -20.65 29.08
N SER A 400 -11.04 -20.08 30.11
CA SER A 400 -10.34 -19.49 31.25
C SER A 400 -10.56 -20.31 32.52
N PHE A 401 -9.46 -20.64 33.18
CA PHE A 401 -9.42 -21.51 34.33
C PHE A 401 -8.71 -20.81 35.49
N GLN A 402 -9.23 -20.98 36.70
CA GLN A 402 -8.53 -20.50 37.89
C GLN A 402 -7.44 -21.50 38.29
N THR A 403 -6.26 -20.96 38.57
CA THR A 403 -5.08 -21.72 39.00
C THR A 403 -4.32 -20.95 40.09
N GLY A 404 -3.21 -21.47 40.55
CA GLY A 404 -2.33 -20.80 41.51
C GLY A 404 -0.89 -20.94 41.09
N VAL A 405 -0.13 -19.90 41.28
CA VAL A 405 1.33 -19.87 41.06
C VAL A 405 2.04 -19.58 42.37
N THR A 406 3.05 -20.39 42.71
CA THR A 406 3.87 -20.16 43.90
C THR A 406 5.12 -19.40 43.49
N ILE A 407 5.31 -18.20 44.02
CA ILE A 407 6.38 -17.30 43.70
C ILE A 407 7.69 -17.79 44.34
N ALA A 408 8.72 -17.97 43.54
CA ALA A 408 10.04 -18.38 44.01
C ALA A 408 10.95 -17.20 44.32
N ASP A 409 10.99 -16.25 43.41
CA ASP A 409 11.73 -14.99 43.54
C ASP A 409 11.15 -13.93 42.58
N ALA A 410 11.61 -12.68 42.76
CA ALA A 410 11.32 -11.58 41.86
C ALA A 410 12.59 -10.73 41.68
N ALA A 411 12.78 -10.22 40.48
CA ALA A 411 13.91 -9.36 40.15
C ALA A 411 13.54 -8.28 39.15
N VAL A 412 14.12 -7.10 39.33
CA VAL A 412 13.99 -6.00 38.39
C VAL A 412 15.09 -6.16 37.32
N TYR A 413 14.70 -5.98 36.09
CA TYR A 413 15.61 -6.01 34.94
C TYR A 413 15.49 -4.71 34.16
N PRO A 414 16.62 -4.14 33.71
CA PRO A 414 16.55 -3.12 32.70
C PRO A 414 15.92 -3.71 31.45
N CYS A 415 14.93 -3.04 30.94
CA CYS A 415 14.35 -3.37 29.65
C CYS A 415 14.44 -2.15 28.76
N ASP A 416 14.86 -2.37 27.55
CA ASP A 416 14.61 -1.39 26.52
C ASP A 416 13.09 -1.32 26.37
N ALA A 417 12.53 -0.12 26.29
CA ALA A 417 11.18 0.00 25.76
C ALA A 417 11.18 -0.84 24.47
N PRO A 418 10.18 -1.67 24.23
CA PRO A 418 10.19 -2.46 23.02
C PRO A 418 10.50 -1.49 21.90
N VAL A 419 11.68 -1.65 21.27
CA VAL A 419 12.01 -0.93 20.06
C VAL A 419 10.94 -1.42 19.09
N ALA A 420 9.81 -0.75 19.14
CA ALA A 420 8.61 -1.16 18.44
C ALA A 420 8.80 -1.06 16.93
N GLU A 421 9.96 -0.55 16.50
CA GLU A 421 10.23 -0.22 15.11
C GLU A 421 11.59 -0.82 14.71
N SER A 422 11.51 -1.81 13.85
CA SER A 422 12.66 -2.41 13.17
C SER A 422 13.07 -1.51 12.00
N ASN A 423 14.37 -1.37 11.75
CA ASN A 423 14.90 -0.73 10.56
C ASN A 423 15.03 -1.68 9.36
N ALA A 424 14.60 -2.93 9.50
CA ALA A 424 14.55 -3.84 8.37
C ALA A 424 13.66 -3.27 7.25
N PHE A 425 14.12 -3.35 6.02
CA PHE A 425 13.48 -2.73 4.84
C PHE A 425 11.99 -3.06 4.74
N THR A 426 11.62 -4.32 4.98
CA THR A 426 10.22 -4.75 4.91
C THR A 426 9.39 -4.24 6.07
N ASP A 427 9.96 -4.09 7.26
CA ASP A 427 9.26 -3.56 8.42
C ASP A 427 9.03 -2.06 8.25
N VAL A 428 10.02 -1.33 7.74
CA VAL A 428 9.90 0.09 7.38
C VAL A 428 8.84 0.28 6.29
N MET A 429 8.82 -0.56 5.24
CA MET A 429 7.76 -0.52 4.22
C MET A 429 6.37 -0.70 4.84
N CYS A 430 6.22 -1.66 5.74
CA CYS A 430 4.97 -1.95 6.41
C CYS A 430 4.54 -0.77 7.30
N ALA A 431 5.45 -0.24 8.10
CA ALA A 431 5.18 0.84 9.05
C ALA A 431 4.79 2.15 8.35
N VAL A 432 5.53 2.57 7.32
CA VAL A 432 5.19 3.77 6.52
C VAL A 432 3.82 3.60 5.84
N THR A 433 3.55 2.43 5.28
CA THR A 433 2.25 2.15 4.64
C THR A 433 1.11 2.16 5.67
N SER A 434 1.33 1.53 6.84
CA SER A 434 0.32 1.48 7.91
C SER A 434 0.05 2.87 8.49
N LYS A 435 1.06 3.74 8.63
CA LYS A 435 0.87 5.13 9.05
C LYS A 435 -0.03 5.89 8.07
N ALA A 436 0.19 5.70 6.77
CA ALA A 436 -0.63 6.33 5.73
C ALA A 436 -2.06 5.75 5.68
N GLU A 437 -2.22 4.42 5.82
CA GLU A 437 -3.52 3.77 5.87
C GLU A 437 -4.30 4.15 7.13
N TYR A 438 -3.65 4.27 8.28
CA TYR A 438 -4.27 4.68 9.53
C TYR A 438 -4.86 6.09 9.44
N VAL A 439 -4.16 7.02 8.82
CA VAL A 439 -4.69 8.37 8.55
C VAL A 439 -5.91 8.30 7.63
N ASP A 440 -5.88 7.44 6.62
CA ASP A 440 -6.99 7.23 5.66
C ASP A 440 -8.21 6.57 6.36
N GLU A 441 -7.99 5.55 7.20
CA GLU A 441 -9.06 4.84 7.93
C GLU A 441 -9.72 5.68 9.04
N MET A 442 -8.95 6.50 9.75
CA MET A 442 -9.51 7.35 10.82
C MET A 442 -10.54 8.35 10.32
N MET A 443 -10.44 8.73 9.08
CA MET A 443 -11.20 9.80 8.49
C MET A 443 -12.29 9.30 7.51
N HIS A 444 -12.16 8.07 6.92
CA HIS A 444 -13.12 7.53 5.95
C HIS A 444 -13.49 6.06 6.15
N THR A 445 -14.77 5.81 6.27
CA THR A 445 -15.29 4.45 6.46
C THR A 445 -15.58 3.69 5.17
N ASN A 446 -15.49 4.31 3.98
CA ASN A 446 -15.95 3.72 2.71
C ASN A 446 -15.11 4.09 1.47
N VAL A 447 -13.81 4.34 1.62
CA VAL A 447 -12.94 4.66 0.49
C VAL A 447 -12.69 3.38 -0.35
N PRO A 448 -12.95 3.39 -1.67
CA PRO A 448 -12.63 2.24 -2.52
C PRO A 448 -11.15 1.88 -2.45
N TYR A 449 -10.83 0.58 -2.43
CA TYR A 449 -9.45 0.07 -2.47
C TYR A 449 -8.63 0.52 -3.70
N THR A 450 -9.27 1.19 -4.64
CA THR A 450 -8.65 1.81 -5.83
C THR A 450 -8.17 3.24 -5.62
N LEU A 451 -8.48 3.87 -4.48
CA LEU A 451 -7.87 5.15 -4.12
C LEU A 451 -6.45 4.90 -3.61
N GLU A 452 -5.53 5.68 -4.14
CA GLU A 452 -4.10 5.49 -3.89
C GLU A 452 -3.76 5.99 -2.48
N THR A 453 -3.36 5.08 -1.58
CA THR A 453 -2.66 5.44 -0.33
C THR A 453 -1.17 5.61 -0.57
N GLY A 454 -0.67 5.16 -1.71
CA GLY A 454 0.72 5.20 -2.11
C GLY A 454 1.36 3.81 -2.20
N ASP A 455 2.35 3.69 -3.08
CA ASP A 455 3.27 2.54 -3.13
C ASP A 455 4.56 2.93 -2.41
N TYR A 456 4.54 2.87 -1.07
CA TYR A 456 5.68 3.24 -0.24
C TYR A 456 6.87 2.28 -0.40
N GLY A 457 6.64 1.04 -0.80
CA GLY A 457 7.72 0.14 -1.17
C GLY A 457 8.52 0.67 -2.36
N SER A 458 7.82 1.11 -3.41
CA SER A 458 8.48 1.75 -4.56
C SER A 458 9.09 3.11 -4.22
N ALA A 459 8.53 3.87 -3.28
CA ALA A 459 9.10 5.12 -2.81
C ALA A 459 10.43 4.90 -2.09
N LEU A 460 10.50 3.94 -1.16
CA LEU A 460 11.75 3.55 -0.49
C LEU A 460 12.81 3.04 -1.46
N ASP A 461 12.45 2.16 -2.41
CA ASP A 461 13.35 1.71 -3.48
C ASP A 461 13.88 2.89 -4.31
N SER A 462 13.04 3.89 -4.56
CA SER A 462 13.45 5.10 -5.28
C SER A 462 14.43 5.95 -4.46
N LEU A 463 14.21 6.11 -3.15
CA LEU A 463 15.15 6.82 -2.25
C LEU A 463 16.51 6.13 -2.20
N VAL A 464 16.54 4.79 -2.17
CA VAL A 464 17.79 4.03 -2.28
C VAL A 464 18.50 4.33 -3.61
N ARG A 465 17.79 4.34 -4.72
CA ARG A 465 18.36 4.66 -6.05
C ARG A 465 18.82 6.10 -6.19
N LYS A 466 18.18 7.04 -5.49
CA LYS A 466 18.58 8.45 -5.42
C LYS A 466 19.77 8.68 -4.49
N GLY A 467 20.16 7.67 -3.72
CA GLY A 467 21.27 7.73 -2.77
C GLY A 467 20.95 8.48 -1.48
N LEU A 468 19.67 8.77 -1.20
CA LEU A 468 19.22 9.41 0.04
C LEU A 468 19.06 8.40 1.19
N VAL A 469 18.84 7.15 0.85
CA VAL A 469 18.72 6.04 1.78
C VAL A 469 19.72 4.96 1.38
N THR A 470 20.35 4.31 2.35
CA THR A 470 21.26 3.18 2.16
C THR A 470 20.70 1.90 2.76
N LEU A 471 21.06 0.77 2.16
CA LEU A 471 20.81 -0.56 2.71
C LEU A 471 22.12 -1.14 3.23
N ASP A 472 22.13 -1.60 4.49
CA ASP A 472 23.20 -2.42 5.06
C ASP A 472 22.62 -3.79 5.43
N GLY A 473 22.88 -4.77 4.58
CA GLY A 473 22.11 -6.02 4.60
C GLY A 473 20.65 -5.74 4.23
N ASP A 474 19.74 -6.04 5.15
CA ASP A 474 18.31 -5.78 5.01
C ASP A 474 17.87 -4.51 5.74
N ASP A 475 18.76 -3.83 6.45
CA ASP A 475 18.46 -2.65 7.25
C ASP A 475 18.57 -1.35 6.46
N VAL A 476 17.71 -0.39 6.79
CA VAL A 476 17.55 0.90 6.11
C VAL A 476 18.06 2.02 7.01
N TYR A 477 18.89 2.89 6.44
CA TYR A 477 19.42 4.07 7.11
C TYR A 477 19.42 5.27 6.16
N LEU A 478 19.40 6.48 6.73
CA LEU A 478 19.73 7.66 5.94
C LEU A 478 21.20 7.60 5.47
N SER A 479 21.44 7.98 4.22
CA SER A 479 22.79 8.32 3.79
C SER A 479 23.20 9.67 4.38
N PRO A 480 24.50 10.05 4.36
CA PRO A 480 24.91 11.41 4.77
C PRO A 480 24.19 12.51 4.00
N GLU A 481 23.90 12.28 2.71
CA GLU A 481 23.15 13.19 1.86
C GLU A 481 21.66 13.19 2.21
N GLY A 482 21.09 12.00 2.50
CA GLY A 482 19.72 11.87 2.99
C GLY A 482 19.52 12.52 4.35
N GLN A 483 20.50 12.44 5.25
CA GLN A 483 20.47 13.13 6.54
C GLN A 483 20.40 14.64 6.36
N TYR A 484 21.21 15.19 5.45
CA TYR A 484 21.20 16.61 5.17
C TYR A 484 19.84 17.08 4.61
N VAL A 485 19.26 16.32 3.68
CA VAL A 485 17.91 16.59 3.14
C VAL A 485 16.86 16.45 4.24
N TYR A 486 16.99 15.47 5.12
CA TYR A 486 16.09 15.28 6.27
C TYR A 486 16.13 16.47 7.21
N ASP A 487 17.33 16.92 7.61
CA ASP A 487 17.51 18.03 8.55
C ASP A 487 16.90 19.35 8.03
N GLU A 488 17.03 19.61 6.74
CA GLU A 488 16.46 20.82 6.12
C GLU A 488 14.96 20.72 5.86
N PHE A 489 14.45 19.53 5.59
CA PHE A 489 13.09 19.31 5.10
C PHE A 489 12.18 18.67 6.14
N ALA A 490 12.57 17.52 6.71
CA ALA A 490 11.64 16.62 7.37
C ALA A 490 11.49 16.89 8.87
N GLY A 491 12.50 17.35 9.58
CA GLY A 491 12.41 17.67 11.04
C GLY A 491 11.39 18.77 11.40
N ARG A 492 10.45 19.10 10.50
CA ARG A 492 9.48 20.21 10.59
C ARG A 492 8.03 19.77 10.41
N GLU A 493 7.70 18.49 10.64
CA GLU A 493 6.33 17.93 10.57
C GLU A 493 5.67 18.01 9.16
N PHE A 494 6.46 18.19 8.10
CA PHE A 494 5.92 18.30 6.74
C PHE A 494 5.30 16.99 6.24
N ALA A 495 5.76 15.84 6.72
CA ALA A 495 5.20 14.54 6.34
C ALA A 495 3.74 14.40 6.77
N GLU A 496 3.36 14.85 7.97
CA GLU A 496 1.97 14.83 8.43
C GLU A 496 1.08 15.76 7.59
N MET A 497 1.61 16.91 7.21
CA MET A 497 0.92 17.81 6.31
C MET A 497 0.70 17.15 4.93
N LEU A 498 1.71 16.47 4.38
CA LEU A 498 1.60 15.78 3.08
C LEU A 498 0.60 14.62 3.14
N LEU A 499 0.57 13.86 4.24
CA LEU A 499 -0.43 12.82 4.49
C LEU A 499 -1.84 13.41 4.58
N THR A 500 -2.01 14.51 5.31
CA THR A 500 -3.30 15.21 5.41
C THR A 500 -3.81 15.63 4.03
N TRP A 501 -2.95 16.18 3.17
CA TRP A 501 -3.36 16.58 1.82
C TRP A 501 -3.62 15.40 0.88
N GLN A 502 -2.93 14.28 1.04
CA GLN A 502 -3.28 13.05 0.31
C GLN A 502 -4.71 12.62 0.64
N PHE A 503 -5.06 12.71 1.87
CA PHE A 503 -6.33 12.43 2.46
C PHE A 503 -7.43 13.39 1.92
N GLU A 504 -7.21 14.72 1.98
CA GLU A 504 -8.12 15.72 1.42
C GLU A 504 -8.40 15.49 -0.08
N ALA A 505 -7.41 14.93 -0.82
CA ALA A 505 -7.63 14.53 -2.20
C ALA A 505 -8.56 13.33 -2.33
N ASN A 506 -8.51 12.40 -1.39
CA ASN A 506 -9.40 11.23 -1.36
C ASN A 506 -10.84 11.62 -1.00
N ASP A 507 -11.05 12.63 -0.17
CA ASP A 507 -12.35 13.21 0.18
C ASP A 507 -13.14 13.70 -1.03
N LEU A 508 -12.47 14.06 -2.10
CA LEU A 508 -13.15 14.43 -3.34
C LEU A 508 -14.01 13.30 -3.91
N TYR A 509 -13.68 12.05 -3.58
CA TYR A 509 -14.47 10.90 -3.99
C TYR A 509 -15.85 10.90 -3.30
N GLU A 510 -15.91 11.29 -2.03
CA GLU A 510 -17.17 11.42 -1.28
C GLU A 510 -17.97 12.64 -1.70
N GLY A 511 -17.32 13.70 -2.17
CA GLY A 511 -17.94 14.82 -2.85
C GLY A 511 -18.25 16.02 -1.98
N ASP A 512 -17.63 16.12 -0.81
CA ASP A 512 -17.83 17.22 0.14
C ASP A 512 -17.01 18.46 -0.20
N GLN A 513 -15.95 18.29 -0.99
CA GLN A 513 -15.06 19.35 -1.44
C GLN A 513 -15.02 19.50 -2.97
N THR A 514 -14.37 20.55 -3.44
CA THR A 514 -14.07 20.76 -4.86
C THR A 514 -12.58 20.59 -5.13
N GLY A 515 -12.22 20.01 -6.27
CA GLY A 515 -10.80 19.88 -6.63
C GLY A 515 -10.04 21.20 -6.65
N ARG A 516 -10.74 22.31 -6.88
CA ARG A 516 -10.15 23.65 -6.82
C ARG A 516 -9.80 24.05 -5.38
N SER A 517 -10.70 23.84 -4.41
CA SER A 517 -10.45 24.20 -3.01
C SER A 517 -9.28 23.39 -2.42
N VAL A 518 -9.17 22.11 -2.79
CA VAL A 518 -8.07 21.25 -2.34
C VAL A 518 -6.72 21.73 -2.93
N ILE A 519 -6.65 22.04 -4.21
CA ILE A 519 -5.42 22.56 -4.83
C ILE A 519 -5.02 23.92 -4.26
N GLU A 520 -5.97 24.83 -4.06
CA GLU A 520 -5.70 26.16 -3.47
C GLU A 520 -5.21 26.03 -2.02
N GLY A 521 -5.81 25.15 -1.22
CA GLY A 521 -5.36 24.85 0.14
C GLY A 521 -3.97 24.22 0.18
N PHE A 522 -3.72 23.21 -0.65
CA PHE A 522 -2.41 22.59 -0.76
C PHE A 522 -1.33 23.59 -1.20
N SER A 523 -1.63 24.44 -2.19
CA SER A 523 -0.70 25.49 -2.66
C SER A 523 -0.32 26.45 -1.54
N SER A 524 -1.27 26.84 -0.69
CA SER A 524 -1.01 27.71 0.46
C SER A 524 -0.13 27.02 1.51
N SER A 525 -0.37 25.74 1.80
CA SER A 525 0.47 24.96 2.71
C SER A 525 1.87 24.73 2.17
N LEU A 526 1.98 24.44 0.86
CA LEU A 526 3.26 24.26 0.18
C LEU A 526 4.08 25.56 0.16
N LEU A 527 3.42 26.70 -0.07
CA LEU A 527 4.09 28.01 -0.02
C LEU A 527 4.67 28.27 1.38
N CYS A 528 3.89 28.00 2.43
CA CYS A 528 4.37 28.12 3.81
C CYS A 528 5.56 27.19 4.09
N MET A 529 5.56 25.96 3.54
CA MET A 529 6.68 25.04 3.63
C MET A 529 7.92 25.60 2.93
N VAL A 530 7.78 26.08 1.69
CA VAL A 530 8.85 26.69 0.91
C VAL A 530 9.47 27.88 1.66
N GLU A 531 8.66 28.83 2.13
CA GLU A 531 9.11 30.00 2.90
C GLU A 531 9.78 29.62 4.24
N THR A 532 9.44 28.46 4.80
CA THR A 532 10.05 27.96 6.05
C THR A 532 11.46 27.40 5.78
N ILE A 533 11.65 26.73 4.65
CA ILE A 533 12.95 26.16 4.24
C ILE A 533 13.85 27.25 3.65
N ASP A 534 13.29 28.09 2.81
CA ASP A 534 13.97 29.19 2.11
C ASP A 534 13.24 30.52 2.39
N PRO A 535 13.62 31.27 3.43
CA PRO A 535 12.99 32.55 3.78
C PRO A 535 13.13 33.64 2.71
N GLU A 536 14.03 33.47 1.73
CA GLU A 536 14.24 34.41 0.63
C GLU A 536 13.40 34.00 -0.61
N ALA A 537 12.57 32.98 -0.50
CA ALA A 537 11.71 32.53 -1.60
C ALA A 537 10.74 33.63 -2.04
N GLY A 538 10.79 33.97 -3.32
CA GLY A 538 9.90 34.98 -3.90
C GLY A 538 10.42 36.42 -3.86
N GLU A 539 11.63 36.69 -3.30
CA GLU A 539 12.34 37.96 -3.50
C GLU A 539 13.03 37.97 -4.88
#